data_4d5ccc61b243850a268e670f066db8d1
#
_entry.id   4d5ccc61b243850a268e670f066db8d1
#
_cell.length_a   1.000
_cell.length_b   1.000
_cell.length_c   1.000
_cell.angle_alpha   90.00
_cell.angle_beta   90.00
_cell.angle_gamma   90.00
#
_symmetry.space_group_name_H-M   'P 1'
#
loop_
_entity.id
_entity.type
_entity.pdbx_description
1 polymer ?
#
loop_
_entity_poly.entity_id
_entity_poly.type
_entity_poly.pdbx_seq_one_letter_code
_entity_poly.pdbx_strand_id
1 'polypeptide(L)'
;MRELEQYMNKPVPAESAAALIDERIKELKDWRGKTLARVREIVRRADPEIVEEWKWQKASSPGTPVWSHGGIVCTGETYKNIVKMTFAKGAALEDPSGLFNSSLAGNVRRAIDIHEGDKIDEAALKDLIRAAVALNLNGKIKPKPRRASSNRAG
;
A
#
# COMPACT_ATOMS: atom_id res chain seq x y z
N MET A 1 -29.89 10.48 4.45
CA MET A 1 -29.16 9.52 5.27
C MET A 1 -28.91 8.23 4.51
N ARG A 2 -29.98 7.62 3.99
CA ARG A 2 -29.81 6.39 3.26
C ARG A 2 -28.95 6.56 2.01
N GLU A 3 -29.15 7.66 1.31
CA GLU A 3 -28.36 7.94 0.12
C GLU A 3 -26.89 8.10 0.44
N LEU A 4 -26.60 8.77 1.56
CA LEU A 4 -25.24 8.97 1.98
C LEU A 4 -24.57 7.64 2.34
N GLU A 5 -25.28 6.78 3.04
CA GLU A 5 -24.75 5.47 3.38
C GLU A 5 -24.44 4.66 2.14
N GLN A 6 -25.35 4.68 1.16
CA GLN A 6 -25.12 3.97 -0.08
C GLN A 6 -23.91 4.51 -0.81
N TYR A 7 -23.79 5.83 -0.85
CA TYR A 7 -22.65 6.47 -1.50
C TYR A 7 -21.34 6.06 -0.85
N MET A 8 -21.30 6.05 0.47
CA MET A 8 -20.08 5.72 1.20
C MET A 8 -19.68 4.25 1.04
N ASN A 9 -20.64 3.39 0.78
CA ASN A 9 -20.40 1.96 0.65
C ASN A 9 -20.13 1.53 -0.79
N LYS A 10 -20.30 2.42 -1.75
CA LYS A 10 -20.07 2.06 -3.15
C LYS A 10 -18.59 2.08 -3.47
N PRO A 11 -18.14 1.18 -4.36
CA PRO A 11 -16.78 1.27 -4.85
C PRO A 11 -16.54 2.61 -5.53
N VAL A 12 -15.36 3.14 -5.35
CA VAL A 12 -14.97 4.43 -5.94
C VAL A 12 -14.28 4.14 -7.27
N PRO A 13 -14.74 4.76 -8.38
CA PRO A 13 -14.05 4.60 -9.67
C PRO A 13 -12.58 5.05 -9.58
N ALA A 14 -11.73 4.48 -10.40
CA ALA A 14 -10.30 4.74 -10.35
C ALA A 14 -9.95 6.22 -10.51
N GLU A 15 -10.61 6.91 -11.46
CA GLU A 15 -10.34 8.35 -11.63
C GLU A 15 -10.73 9.16 -10.41
N SER A 16 -11.83 8.75 -9.75
CA SER A 16 -12.28 9.42 -8.54
C SER A 16 -11.33 9.13 -7.39
N ALA A 17 -10.77 7.91 -7.35
CA ALA A 17 -9.79 7.56 -6.33
C ALA A 17 -8.56 8.45 -6.45
N ALA A 18 -8.05 8.63 -7.68
CA ALA A 18 -6.90 9.51 -7.91
C ALA A 18 -7.19 10.92 -7.43
N ALA A 19 -8.39 11.44 -7.72
CA ALA A 19 -8.77 12.78 -7.30
C ALA A 19 -8.87 12.87 -5.78
N LEU A 20 -9.38 11.85 -5.13
CA LEU A 20 -9.47 11.82 -3.67
C LEU A 20 -8.09 11.78 -3.02
N ILE A 21 -7.16 11.04 -3.63
CA ILE A 21 -5.78 11.02 -3.15
C ILE A 21 -5.13 12.39 -3.31
N ASP A 22 -5.34 13.04 -4.47
CA ASP A 22 -4.86 14.41 -4.68
C ASP A 22 -5.39 15.35 -3.59
N GLU A 23 -6.67 15.23 -3.29
CA GLU A 23 -7.30 16.07 -2.30
C GLU A 23 -6.74 15.80 -0.90
N ARG A 24 -6.52 14.53 -0.59
CA ARG A 24 -5.94 14.16 0.71
C ARG A 24 -4.56 14.76 0.88
N ILE A 25 -3.73 14.70 -0.17
CA ILE A 25 -2.39 15.29 -0.14
C ILE A 25 -2.47 16.78 0.12
N LYS A 26 -3.44 17.46 -0.51
CA LYS A 26 -3.61 18.90 -0.30
C LYS A 26 -4.07 19.24 1.11
N GLU A 27 -4.94 18.40 1.68
CA GLU A 27 -5.44 18.64 3.04
C GLU A 27 -4.34 18.52 4.08
N LEU A 28 -3.34 17.67 3.82
CA LEU A 28 -2.24 17.48 4.75
C LEU A 28 -1.23 18.61 4.51
N LYS A 29 -1.32 19.64 5.31
CA LYS A 29 -0.56 20.88 5.08
C LYS A 29 0.81 20.88 5.74
N ASP A 30 1.24 19.73 6.21
CA ASP A 30 2.55 19.58 6.82
C ASP A 30 3.34 18.52 6.07
N TRP A 31 4.41 18.03 6.69
CA TRP A 31 5.33 17.06 6.08
C TRP A 31 4.62 15.78 5.59
N ARG A 32 3.47 15.45 6.21
CA ARG A 32 2.77 14.22 5.81
C ARG A 32 2.22 14.29 4.40
N GLY A 33 1.81 15.48 3.96
CA GLY A 33 1.35 15.66 2.58
C GLY A 33 2.46 15.38 1.58
N LYS A 34 3.63 15.93 1.83
CA LYS A 34 4.78 15.71 0.95
C LYS A 34 5.22 14.26 0.97
N THR A 35 5.18 13.64 2.13
CA THR A 35 5.55 12.24 2.27
C THR A 35 4.57 11.33 1.54
N LEU A 36 3.27 11.58 1.69
CA LEU A 36 2.27 10.79 0.97
C LEU A 36 2.41 10.95 -0.53
N ALA A 37 2.66 12.18 -1.01
CA ALA A 37 2.90 12.42 -2.42
C ALA A 37 4.12 11.65 -2.92
N ARG A 38 5.17 11.61 -2.11
CA ARG A 38 6.39 10.89 -2.46
C ARG A 38 6.15 9.39 -2.52
N VAL A 39 5.44 8.85 -1.54
CA VAL A 39 5.07 7.44 -1.51
C VAL A 39 4.29 7.09 -2.78
N ARG A 40 3.30 7.91 -3.11
CA ARG A 40 2.47 7.69 -4.31
C ARG A 40 3.33 7.64 -5.57
N GLU A 41 4.27 8.56 -5.68
CA GLU A 41 5.15 8.62 -6.83
C GLU A 41 5.98 7.35 -6.95
N ILE A 42 6.54 6.90 -5.83
CA ILE A 42 7.37 5.70 -5.82
C ILE A 42 6.54 4.47 -6.21
N VAL A 43 5.33 4.36 -5.67
CA VAL A 43 4.44 3.25 -5.99
C VAL A 43 4.16 3.21 -7.49
N ARG A 44 3.84 4.35 -8.07
CA ARG A 44 3.51 4.41 -9.49
C ARG A 44 4.71 4.15 -10.38
N ARG A 45 5.89 4.54 -9.93
CA ARG A 45 7.12 4.24 -10.65
C ARG A 45 7.51 2.78 -10.55
N ALA A 46 7.19 2.16 -9.42
CA ALA A 46 7.49 0.74 -9.24
C ALA A 46 6.68 -0.11 -10.21
N ASP A 47 5.42 0.29 -10.44
CA ASP A 47 4.52 -0.48 -11.28
C ASP A 47 3.52 0.47 -11.94
N PRO A 48 3.76 0.83 -13.22
CA PRO A 48 2.85 1.74 -13.93
C PRO A 48 1.43 1.20 -14.10
N GLU A 49 1.22 -0.09 -13.93
CA GLU A 49 -0.11 -0.70 -14.07
C GLU A 49 -0.84 -0.81 -12.75
N ILE A 50 -0.25 -0.33 -11.66
CA ILE A 50 -0.89 -0.41 -10.36
C ILE A 50 -2.13 0.50 -10.35
N VAL A 51 -3.19 0.03 -9.71
CA VAL A 51 -4.46 0.75 -9.67
C VAL A 51 -4.57 1.47 -8.35
N GLU A 52 -4.93 2.75 -8.40
CA GLU A 52 -5.20 3.53 -7.19
C GLU A 52 -6.66 3.35 -6.81
N GLU A 53 -6.89 3.12 -5.52
CA GLU A 53 -8.21 2.93 -4.98
C GLU A 53 -8.38 3.78 -3.73
N TRP A 54 -9.62 4.02 -3.37
CA TRP A 54 -9.98 4.74 -2.15
C TRP A 54 -10.93 3.83 -1.39
N LYS A 55 -10.50 3.37 -0.22
CA LYS A 55 -11.24 2.34 0.50
C LYS A 55 -11.49 2.72 1.94
N TRP A 56 -12.38 1.99 2.56
CA TRP A 56 -12.70 2.06 3.99
C TRP A 56 -13.24 3.41 4.41
N GLN A 57 -14.01 4.01 3.52
CA GLN A 57 -14.72 5.24 3.80
C GLN A 57 -15.87 4.94 4.75
N LYS A 58 -15.95 5.70 5.82
CA LYS A 58 -17.02 5.54 6.81
C LYS A 58 -17.20 6.84 7.57
N ALA A 59 -18.21 6.89 8.44
CA ALA A 59 -18.54 8.12 9.15
C ALA A 59 -17.36 8.69 9.93
N SER A 60 -16.51 7.83 10.47
CA SER A 60 -15.37 8.25 11.29
C SER A 60 -14.08 8.40 10.52
N SER A 61 -14.11 8.12 9.21
CA SER A 61 -12.89 8.14 8.41
C SER A 61 -13.21 8.48 6.97
N PRO A 62 -12.50 9.45 6.37
CA PRO A 62 -12.77 9.82 4.98
C PRO A 62 -12.37 8.76 3.98
N GLY A 63 -11.61 7.76 4.39
CA GLY A 63 -11.10 6.73 3.51
C GLY A 63 -9.58 6.73 3.43
N THR A 64 -9.04 5.79 2.70
CA THR A 64 -7.60 5.55 2.67
C THR A 64 -7.14 5.27 1.25
N PRO A 65 -6.02 5.87 0.81
CA PRO A 65 -5.39 5.49 -0.44
C PRO A 65 -4.92 4.04 -0.37
N VAL A 66 -5.25 3.28 -1.40
CA VAL A 66 -4.87 1.88 -1.51
C VAL A 66 -4.37 1.64 -2.92
N TRP A 67 -3.31 0.88 -3.05
CA TRP A 67 -2.76 0.53 -4.36
C TRP A 67 -2.88 -0.97 -4.55
N SER A 68 -3.39 -1.37 -5.71
CA SER A 68 -3.73 -2.76 -6.00
C SER A 68 -3.24 -3.19 -7.36
N HIS A 69 -2.86 -4.45 -7.47
CA HIS A 69 -2.55 -5.10 -8.72
C HIS A 69 -2.66 -6.60 -8.45
N GLY A 70 -3.74 -7.19 -8.95
CA GLY A 70 -4.04 -8.59 -8.62
C GLY A 70 -4.49 -8.81 -7.19
N GLY A 71 -4.84 -7.73 -6.50
CA GLY A 71 -5.19 -7.68 -5.09
C GLY A 71 -4.50 -6.50 -4.46
N ILE A 72 -4.79 -6.24 -3.20
CA ILE A 72 -4.18 -5.10 -2.51
C ILE A 72 -2.68 -5.34 -2.37
N VAL A 73 -1.90 -4.33 -2.75
CA VAL A 73 -0.45 -4.31 -2.57
C VAL A 73 -0.12 -3.61 -1.26
N CYS A 74 -0.48 -2.33 -1.17
CA CYS A 74 -0.18 -1.54 0.02
C CYS A 74 -1.11 -0.35 0.13
N THR A 75 -1.03 0.32 1.28
CA THR A 75 -1.83 1.48 1.60
C THR A 75 -0.96 2.71 1.78
N GLY A 76 -1.61 3.88 1.86
CA GLY A 76 -0.97 5.12 2.29
C GLY A 76 -1.80 5.75 3.38
N GLU A 77 -1.56 5.36 4.61
CA GLU A 77 -2.32 5.84 5.77
C GLU A 77 -1.59 7.01 6.39
N THR A 78 -2.33 7.98 6.90
CA THR A 78 -1.73 9.12 7.59
C THR A 78 -2.30 9.21 9.00
N TYR A 79 -1.41 9.33 9.96
CA TYR A 79 -1.74 9.50 11.36
C TYR A 79 -1.06 10.77 11.86
N LYS A 80 -1.22 11.08 13.12
CA LYS A 80 -0.73 12.33 13.65
C LYS A 80 0.77 12.52 13.42
N ASN A 81 1.55 11.47 13.65
CA ASN A 81 3.01 11.58 13.64
C ASN A 81 3.68 10.66 12.63
N ILE A 82 2.93 9.96 11.81
CA ILE A 82 3.51 9.03 10.83
C ILE A 82 2.68 8.96 9.56
N VAL A 83 3.35 8.60 8.48
CA VAL A 83 2.71 8.11 7.27
C VAL A 83 3.02 6.62 7.25
N LYS A 84 1.99 5.80 7.14
CA LYS A 84 2.14 4.35 7.24
C LYS A 84 1.78 3.69 5.92
N MET A 85 2.65 2.82 5.46
CA MET A 85 2.34 1.92 4.34
C MET A 85 2.15 0.53 4.91
N THR A 86 0.96 -0.01 4.76
CA THR A 86 0.68 -1.38 5.19
C THR A 86 0.67 -2.27 3.96
N PHE A 87 1.52 -3.28 3.96
CA PHE A 87 1.59 -4.26 2.87
C PHE A 87 0.68 -5.43 3.25
N ALA A 88 -0.34 -5.66 2.43
CA ALA A 88 -1.38 -6.63 2.75
C ALA A 88 -0.85 -8.03 3.00
N LYS A 89 0.20 -8.42 2.29
CA LYS A 89 0.82 -9.73 2.43
C LYS A 89 2.27 -9.61 2.84
N GLY A 90 2.58 -8.59 3.64
CA GLY A 90 3.96 -8.27 3.99
C GLY A 90 4.71 -9.40 4.68
N ALA A 91 4.00 -10.21 5.46
CA ALA A 91 4.65 -11.31 6.16
C ALA A 91 5.21 -12.38 5.23
N ALA A 92 4.70 -12.44 4.00
CA ALA A 92 5.16 -13.40 3.00
C ALA A 92 6.24 -12.83 2.10
N LEU A 93 6.64 -11.58 2.31
CA LEU A 93 7.64 -10.92 1.47
C LEU A 93 8.99 -10.98 2.13
N GLU A 94 10.01 -11.18 1.32
CA GLU A 94 11.37 -10.95 1.76
C GLU A 94 11.61 -9.45 1.81
N ASP A 95 12.32 -9.01 2.81
CA ASP A 95 12.59 -7.59 3.01
C ASP A 95 14.07 -7.45 3.29
N PRO A 96 14.91 -7.64 2.26
CA PRO A 96 16.35 -7.68 2.47
C PRO A 96 16.93 -6.36 2.97
N SER A 97 16.25 -5.25 2.69
CA SER A 97 16.70 -3.95 3.14
C SER A 97 16.15 -3.55 4.51
N GLY A 98 15.30 -4.39 5.09
CA GLY A 98 14.77 -4.13 6.42
C GLY A 98 13.85 -2.92 6.47
N LEU A 99 12.99 -2.76 5.47
CA LEU A 99 12.09 -1.61 5.42
C LEU A 99 10.94 -1.73 6.40
N PHE A 100 10.42 -2.94 6.63
CA PHE A 100 9.32 -3.10 7.56
C PHE A 100 9.78 -2.79 8.98
N ASN A 101 9.10 -1.87 9.61
CA ASN A 101 9.45 -1.46 10.98
C ASN A 101 8.23 -1.39 11.89
N SER A 102 7.08 -1.91 11.43
CA SER A 102 5.84 -1.85 12.17
C SER A 102 5.02 -3.08 11.85
N SER A 103 4.12 -3.45 12.74
CA SER A 103 3.27 -4.63 12.57
C SER A 103 4.08 -5.92 12.39
N LEU A 104 5.23 -5.99 13.07
CA LEU A 104 6.17 -7.09 12.82
C LEU A 104 5.71 -8.42 13.39
N ALA A 105 4.75 -8.39 14.33
CA ALA A 105 4.20 -9.61 14.91
C ALA A 105 3.00 -10.14 14.14
N GLY A 106 2.53 -9.43 13.12
CA GLY A 106 1.36 -9.85 12.35
C GLY A 106 1.64 -11.09 11.52
N ASN A 107 0.64 -11.91 11.36
CA ASN A 107 0.78 -13.14 10.58
C ASN A 107 0.70 -12.92 9.09
N VAL A 108 0.10 -11.82 8.65
CA VAL A 108 -0.13 -11.54 7.23
C VAL A 108 0.44 -10.19 6.83
N ARG A 109 0.13 -9.15 7.60
CA ARG A 109 0.51 -7.78 7.25
C ARG A 109 1.84 -7.40 7.88
N ARG A 110 2.52 -6.50 7.18
CA ARG A 110 3.70 -5.79 7.71
C ARG A 110 3.56 -4.34 7.28
N ALA A 111 4.19 -3.43 8.01
CA ALA A 111 4.04 -2.02 7.69
C ALA A 111 5.35 -1.28 7.80
N ILE A 112 5.40 -0.15 7.09
CA ILE A 112 6.49 0.80 7.16
C ILE A 112 5.91 2.08 7.74
N ASP A 113 6.41 2.49 8.89
CA ASP A 113 6.07 3.77 9.50
C ASP A 113 7.13 4.77 9.10
N ILE A 114 6.71 5.84 8.44
CA ILE A 114 7.60 6.92 7.99
C ILE A 114 7.36 8.11 8.89
N HIS A 115 8.42 8.58 9.52
CA HIS A 115 8.38 9.74 10.40
C HIS A 115 8.92 10.96 9.69
N GLU A 116 8.63 12.12 10.24
CA GLU A 116 9.13 13.38 9.68
C GLU A 116 10.64 13.33 9.58
N GLY A 117 11.17 13.66 8.42
CA GLY A 117 12.61 13.69 8.20
C GLY A 117 13.22 12.36 7.80
N ASP A 118 12.46 11.28 7.84
CA ASP A 118 12.98 9.98 7.41
C ASP A 118 13.30 10.03 5.92
N LYS A 119 14.42 9.43 5.57
CA LYS A 119 14.77 9.26 4.16
C LYS A 119 14.17 7.97 3.66
N ILE A 120 13.56 8.04 2.49
CA ILE A 120 12.96 6.87 1.89
C ILE A 120 13.96 6.29 0.88
N ASP A 121 14.31 5.02 1.06
CA ASP A 121 15.14 4.31 0.10
C ASP A 121 14.26 3.93 -1.08
N GLU A 122 14.24 4.77 -2.09
CA GLU A 122 13.34 4.58 -3.23
C GLU A 122 13.58 3.27 -3.93
N ALA A 123 14.83 2.89 -4.17
CA ALA A 123 15.13 1.66 -4.89
C ALA A 123 14.64 0.45 -4.12
N ALA A 124 14.90 0.40 -2.82
CA ALA A 124 14.48 -0.72 -1.97
C ALA A 124 12.95 -0.79 -1.89
N LEU A 125 12.30 0.37 -1.79
CA LEU A 125 10.84 0.40 -1.71
C LEU A 125 10.21 -0.06 -3.03
N LYS A 126 10.75 0.36 -4.16
CA LYS A 126 10.26 -0.10 -5.44
C LYS A 126 10.38 -1.61 -5.58
N ASP A 127 11.51 -2.17 -5.14
CA ASP A 127 11.71 -3.61 -5.19
C ASP A 127 10.69 -4.34 -4.33
N LEU A 128 10.40 -3.81 -3.15
CA LEU A 128 9.42 -4.41 -2.25
C LEU A 128 8.02 -4.38 -2.85
N ILE A 129 7.66 -3.25 -3.46
CA ILE A 129 6.36 -3.12 -4.13
C ILE A 129 6.25 -4.10 -5.28
N ARG A 130 7.29 -4.22 -6.10
CA ARG A 130 7.29 -5.16 -7.22
C ARG A 130 7.18 -6.59 -6.74
N ALA A 131 7.83 -6.92 -5.63
CA ALA A 131 7.72 -8.25 -5.04
C ALA A 131 6.29 -8.52 -4.57
N ALA A 132 5.64 -7.52 -4.00
CA ALA A 132 4.26 -7.65 -3.55
C ALA A 132 3.30 -7.86 -4.72
N VAL A 133 3.52 -7.14 -5.83
CA VAL A 133 2.74 -7.34 -7.05
C VAL A 133 2.93 -8.76 -7.58
N ALA A 134 4.18 -9.21 -7.64
CA ALA A 134 4.48 -10.56 -8.13
C ALA A 134 3.80 -11.62 -7.28
N LEU A 135 3.79 -11.43 -5.97
CA LEU A 135 3.13 -12.36 -5.07
C LEU A 135 1.63 -12.42 -5.33
N ASN A 136 1.01 -11.27 -5.55
CA ASN A 136 -0.42 -11.23 -5.87
C ASN A 136 -0.72 -11.94 -7.18
N LEU A 137 0.09 -11.70 -8.19
CA LEU A 137 -0.15 -12.29 -9.51
C LEU A 137 0.09 -13.80 -9.50
N ASN A 138 1.10 -14.24 -8.77
CA ASN A 138 1.37 -15.67 -8.65
C ASN A 138 0.25 -16.40 -7.93
N GLY A 139 -0.38 -15.73 -6.97
CA GLY A 139 -1.50 -16.32 -6.27
C GLY A 139 -2.73 -16.49 -7.11
N LYS A 140 -2.81 -15.83 -8.27
CA LYS A 140 -3.95 -15.95 -9.18
C LYS A 140 -3.79 -17.07 -10.17
N ILE A 141 -2.57 -17.57 -10.31
CA ILE A 141 -2.26 -18.69 -11.18
C ILE A 141 -2.17 -19.92 -10.30
N LYS A 142 -2.83 -21.01 -10.70
CA LYS A 142 -2.77 -22.21 -9.91
C LYS A 142 -1.32 -22.56 -9.66
N PRO A 143 -0.89 -22.61 -8.39
CA PRO A 143 0.53 -22.81 -8.13
C PRO A 143 0.99 -24.19 -8.52
N LYS A 144 2.21 -24.27 -9.00
CA LYS A 144 2.84 -25.55 -9.23
C LYS A 144 3.21 -26.16 -7.90
N PRO A 145 3.27 -27.50 -7.83
CA PRO A 145 3.74 -28.12 -6.59
C PRO A 145 5.10 -27.57 -6.24
N ARG A 146 5.28 -27.20 -4.97
CA ARG A 146 6.53 -26.65 -4.56
C ARG A 146 7.60 -27.69 -4.53
N ARG A 147 8.73 -27.32 -5.08
CA ARG A 147 9.89 -28.12 -4.84
C ARG A 147 10.37 -27.85 -3.47
N ALA A 148 10.74 -28.89 -2.88
CA ALA A 148 11.28 -28.65 -1.58
C ALA A 148 12.36 -27.64 -1.70
N SER A 149 12.30 -26.83 -1.39
CA SER A 149 12.98 -25.87 -1.59
C SER A 149 14.00 -25.48 -1.99
N SER A 150 13.98 -25.69 -2.56
CA SER A 150 14.78 -25.40 -3.04
C SER A 150 15.28 -24.43 -2.97
N ASN A 151 15.24 -24.24 -2.83
CA ASN A 151 15.49 -23.55 -2.77
C ASN A 151 16.00 -22.99 -2.20
N ARG A 152 16.29 -23.12 -1.84
CA ARG A 152 16.68 -22.75 -1.33
C ARG A 152 17.49 -23.17 -1.17
N ALA A 153 17.67 -23.61 -1.35
CA ALA A 153 18.27 -24.05 -1.29
C ALA A 153 18.82 -24.00 -1.69
N GLY A 154 18.80 -23.92 -1.84
CA GLY A 154 19.24 -24.05 -2.02
C GLY A 154 18.98 -23.76 -2.00
#